data_d0dc1ef30b56f67767b3eaf108d877c6
#
_entry.id   d0dc1ef30b56f67767b3eaf108d877c6
#
_cell.length_a   1.000
_cell.length_b   1.000
_cell.length_c   1.000
_cell.angle_alpha   90.00
_cell.angle_beta   90.00
_cell.angle_gamma   90.00
#
_symmetry.space_group_name_H-M   'P 1'
#
loop_
_entity.id
_entity.type
_entity.pdbx_description
1 polymer ?
#
loop_
_entity_poly.entity_id
_entity_poly.type
_entity_poly.pdbx_seq_one_letter_code
_entity_poly.pdbx_strand_id
1 'polypeptide(L)'
;EMSRGLGDVYKRQVMNILVIIPARGGSKGIPHKNVKELNGKPLICYSIDAARQLTTDENICVSTDDDVIIKVVEDYGLKVHFKRPAELATDCAGTNGVLLHALEFYEKQGRKYDVVVLLQPTSPFRETKSLKEAVALYTSDIDMVVSVKEAATNPYYNSFEEDAEGLLVISKGDGTIERRQDAPKVWEFNGSIYVINSTRLKEVGLSKLNRIRKYVMDDLHSIDIDSMFDWYMAEKVISSHLIEN
;
A
#
# COMPACT_ATOMS: atom_id res chain seq x y z
N GLU A 1 21.74 -41.49 -21.82
CA GLU A 1 20.88 -40.97 -20.74
C GLU A 1 21.59 -39.85 -20.01
N MET A 2 21.03 -38.74 -20.07
CA MET A 2 21.02 -37.64 -19.11
C MET A 2 21.11 -36.29 -19.81
N SER A 3 20.00 -35.76 -20.22
CA SER A 3 19.82 -34.31 -20.42
C SER A 3 18.32 -33.97 -20.47
N ARG A 4 17.64 -34.31 -19.38
CA ARG A 4 16.32 -33.74 -19.09
C ARG A 4 16.48 -32.96 -17.81
N GLY A 5 16.36 -31.64 -17.85
CA GLY A 5 16.19 -30.90 -16.63
C GLY A 5 16.87 -29.56 -16.49
N LEU A 6 17.00 -28.75 -17.53
CA LEU A 6 17.46 -27.34 -17.37
C LEU A 6 16.70 -26.35 -18.26
N GLY A 7 15.56 -26.77 -18.82
CA GLY A 7 14.74 -25.96 -19.72
C GLY A 7 13.52 -25.27 -19.10
N ASP A 8 13.21 -25.53 -17.84
CA ASP A 8 12.00 -24.97 -17.18
C ASP A 8 12.29 -23.85 -16.19
N VAL A 9 13.44 -23.19 -16.32
CA VAL A 9 13.74 -22.00 -15.54
C VAL A 9 13.09 -20.79 -16.20
N TYR A 10 11.84 -20.54 -15.81
CA TYR A 10 11.18 -19.23 -15.85
C TYR A 10 11.08 -18.50 -17.21
N LYS A 11 10.11 -18.86 -17.99
CA LYS A 11 9.30 -17.81 -18.63
C LYS A 11 8.61 -17.03 -17.48
N ARG A 12 9.29 -16.07 -16.87
CA ARG A 12 8.62 -15.00 -16.13
C ARG A 12 7.70 -14.33 -17.13
N GLN A 13 6.43 -14.69 -17.09
CA GLN A 13 5.41 -14.00 -17.86
C GLN A 13 5.57 -12.53 -17.51
N VAL A 14 5.83 -11.69 -18.52
CA VAL A 14 5.95 -10.24 -18.30
C VAL A 14 4.60 -9.79 -17.78
N MET A 15 4.53 -9.50 -16.49
CA MET A 15 3.31 -9.15 -15.79
C MET A 15 2.99 -7.67 -16.09
N ASN A 16 1.81 -7.41 -16.62
CA ASN A 16 1.33 -6.06 -16.87
C ASN A 16 0.86 -5.45 -15.54
N ILE A 17 1.57 -4.42 -15.09
CA ILE A 17 1.34 -3.77 -13.78
C ILE A 17 0.76 -2.38 -14.00
N LEU A 18 -0.37 -2.08 -13.33
CA LEU A 18 -0.86 -0.73 -13.13
C LEU A 18 -0.54 -0.29 -11.70
N VAL A 19 0.26 0.75 -11.54
CA VAL A 19 0.48 1.35 -10.23
C VAL A 19 -0.57 2.43 -10.00
N ILE A 20 -1.27 2.37 -8.87
CA ILE A 20 -2.26 3.37 -8.48
C ILE A 20 -1.81 4.05 -7.19
N ILE A 21 -1.75 5.38 -7.22
CA ILE A 21 -1.40 6.25 -6.10
C ILE A 21 -2.63 7.10 -5.77
N PRO A 22 -3.44 6.72 -4.77
CA PRO A 22 -4.62 7.50 -4.39
C PRO A 22 -4.22 8.68 -3.50
N ALA A 23 -4.58 9.89 -3.92
CA ALA A 23 -4.26 11.12 -3.18
C ALA A 23 -5.46 12.08 -3.20
N ARG A 24 -6.32 12.03 -2.18
CA ARG A 24 -7.43 12.99 -2.08
C ARG A 24 -6.97 14.33 -1.49
N GLY A 25 -7.67 15.42 -1.83
CA GLY A 25 -7.38 16.77 -1.32
C GLY A 25 -7.71 16.95 0.16
N GLY A 26 -8.78 16.32 0.65
CA GLY A 26 -9.31 16.48 2.01
C GLY A 26 -8.60 15.62 3.08
N SER A 27 -7.33 15.86 3.36
CA SER A 27 -6.61 15.19 4.47
C SER A 27 -7.01 15.78 5.81
N LYS A 28 -7.54 14.97 6.75
CA LYS A 28 -8.01 15.43 8.06
C LYS A 28 -6.89 15.64 9.08
N GLY A 29 -5.93 14.72 9.16
CA GLY A 29 -4.87 14.77 10.16
C GLY A 29 -3.80 15.83 9.88
N ILE A 30 -3.46 16.03 8.61
CA ILE A 30 -2.48 17.02 8.16
C ILE A 30 -3.06 17.74 6.94
N PRO A 31 -3.36 19.05 7.02
CA PRO A 31 -3.84 19.81 5.87
C PRO A 31 -2.87 19.71 4.68
N HIS A 32 -3.41 19.49 3.49
CA HIS A 32 -2.63 19.35 2.25
C HIS A 32 -1.49 18.32 2.30
N LYS A 33 -1.64 17.26 3.09
CA LYS A 33 -0.61 16.25 3.39
C LYS A 33 0.16 15.79 2.14
N ASN A 34 -0.54 15.47 1.07
CA ASN A 34 0.05 14.88 -0.13
C ASN A 34 1.03 15.82 -0.87
N VAL A 35 0.85 17.11 -0.75
CA VAL A 35 1.71 18.14 -1.37
C VAL A 35 2.64 18.83 -0.38
N LYS A 36 2.48 18.53 0.91
CA LYS A 36 3.40 19.05 1.95
C LYS A 36 4.78 18.45 1.74
N GLU A 37 5.80 19.30 1.82
CA GLU A 37 7.19 18.89 1.62
C GLU A 37 7.75 18.16 2.86
N LEU A 38 8.19 16.93 2.66
CA LEU A 38 9.00 16.16 3.57
C LEU A 38 10.44 16.18 3.04
N ASN A 39 11.35 16.79 3.76
CA ASN A 39 12.75 16.97 3.34
C ASN A 39 12.88 17.62 1.93
N GLY A 40 12.12 18.70 1.68
CA GLY A 40 12.16 19.46 0.43
C GLY A 40 11.52 18.77 -0.78
N LYS A 41 10.77 17.66 -0.58
CA LYS A 41 10.11 16.91 -1.63
C LYS A 41 8.64 16.67 -1.25
N PRO A 42 7.67 17.01 -2.11
CA PRO A 42 6.26 16.73 -1.84
C PRO A 42 6.02 15.26 -1.51
N LEU A 43 5.20 14.96 -0.48
CA LEU A 43 5.01 13.60 0.03
C LEU A 43 4.60 12.62 -1.07
N ILE A 44 3.71 13.01 -1.98
CA ILE A 44 3.24 12.16 -3.07
C ILE A 44 4.38 11.74 -4.01
N CYS A 45 5.42 12.56 -4.17
CA CYS A 45 6.53 12.30 -5.08
C CYS A 45 7.37 11.10 -4.65
N TYR A 46 7.42 10.76 -3.36
CA TYR A 46 8.07 9.53 -2.89
C TYR A 46 7.40 8.28 -3.48
N SER A 47 6.07 8.27 -3.57
CA SER A 47 5.33 7.16 -4.18
C SER A 47 5.46 7.13 -5.70
N ILE A 48 5.59 8.29 -6.36
CA ILE A 48 5.83 8.37 -7.80
C ILE A 48 7.21 7.78 -8.13
N ASP A 49 8.25 8.14 -7.38
CA ASP A 49 9.60 7.60 -7.60
C ASP A 49 9.65 6.09 -7.35
N ALA A 50 8.97 5.60 -6.31
CA ALA A 50 8.84 4.16 -6.07
C ALA A 50 8.12 3.45 -7.23
N ALA A 51 7.04 4.03 -7.76
CA ALA A 51 6.29 3.49 -8.90
C ALA A 51 7.16 3.39 -10.16
N ARG A 52 8.00 4.39 -10.43
CA ARG A 52 8.95 4.42 -11.56
C ARG A 52 10.00 3.30 -11.50
N GLN A 53 10.21 2.68 -10.33
CA GLN A 53 11.09 1.51 -10.21
C GLN A 53 10.44 0.21 -10.65
N LEU A 54 9.12 0.19 -10.84
CA LEU A 54 8.35 -0.98 -11.28
C LEU A 54 7.92 -0.91 -12.74
N THR A 55 7.56 0.29 -13.21
CA THR A 55 6.91 0.45 -14.51
C THR A 55 7.18 1.82 -15.11
N THR A 56 6.74 2.04 -16.34
CA THR A 56 6.83 3.34 -17.02
C THR A 56 5.70 4.28 -16.59
N ASP A 57 5.90 5.59 -16.76
CA ASP A 57 4.95 6.63 -16.37
C ASP A 57 3.55 6.43 -16.96
N GLU A 58 3.43 5.79 -18.13
CA GLU A 58 2.16 5.46 -18.76
C GLU A 58 1.29 4.48 -17.95
N ASN A 59 1.90 3.69 -17.08
CA ASN A 59 1.25 2.71 -16.22
C ASN A 59 1.21 3.16 -14.75
N ILE A 60 1.47 4.46 -14.49
CA ILE A 60 1.34 5.07 -13.17
C ILE A 60 0.11 5.97 -13.18
N CYS A 61 -0.83 5.67 -12.31
CA CYS A 61 -2.08 6.39 -12.14
C CYS A 61 -2.10 7.14 -10.80
N VAL A 62 -1.99 8.45 -10.81
CA VAL A 62 -2.35 9.26 -9.66
C VAL A 62 -3.84 9.52 -9.73
N SER A 63 -4.60 9.03 -8.74
CA SER A 63 -6.04 9.27 -8.63
C SER A 63 -6.28 10.35 -7.57
N THR A 64 -6.69 11.54 -8.01
CA THR A 64 -6.95 12.70 -7.15
C THR A 64 -8.12 13.52 -7.65
N ASP A 65 -8.82 14.18 -6.72
CA ASP A 65 -9.90 15.15 -6.95
C ASP A 65 -9.41 16.61 -6.82
N ASP A 66 -8.14 16.82 -6.42
CA ASP A 66 -7.59 18.12 -6.03
C ASP A 66 -6.67 18.68 -7.12
N ASP A 67 -6.98 19.89 -7.59
CA ASP A 67 -6.23 20.56 -8.65
C ASP A 67 -4.81 20.96 -8.20
N VAL A 68 -4.59 21.18 -6.89
CA VAL A 68 -3.25 21.46 -6.34
C VAL A 68 -2.38 20.21 -6.43
N ILE A 69 -2.94 19.05 -6.10
CA ILE A 69 -2.22 17.76 -6.23
C ILE A 69 -1.92 17.49 -7.70
N ILE A 70 -2.90 17.69 -8.61
CA ILE A 70 -2.70 17.54 -10.05
C ILE A 70 -1.50 18.38 -10.50
N LYS A 71 -1.51 19.68 -10.15
CA LYS A 71 -0.44 20.59 -10.53
C LYS A 71 0.93 20.11 -10.03
N VAL A 72 1.05 19.72 -8.74
CA VAL A 72 2.31 19.24 -8.15
C VAL A 72 2.82 17.98 -8.87
N VAL A 73 1.94 17.06 -9.20
CA VAL A 73 2.28 15.82 -9.90
C VAL A 73 2.74 16.10 -11.33
N GLU A 74 2.07 17.01 -12.04
CA GLU A 74 2.44 17.39 -13.41
C GLU A 74 3.73 18.23 -13.44
N ASP A 75 3.94 19.13 -12.49
CA ASP A 75 5.21 19.85 -12.32
C ASP A 75 6.37 18.87 -11.99
N TYR A 76 6.08 17.73 -11.36
CA TYR A 76 7.05 16.65 -11.11
C TYR A 76 7.27 15.72 -12.33
N GLY A 77 6.63 16.03 -13.46
CA GLY A 77 6.81 15.36 -14.74
C GLY A 77 5.97 14.10 -14.94
N LEU A 78 4.94 13.86 -14.12
CA LEU A 78 4.01 12.74 -14.30
C LEU A 78 2.62 13.29 -14.70
N LYS A 79 2.09 12.83 -15.85
CA LYS A 79 0.78 13.22 -16.31
C LYS A 79 -0.34 12.61 -15.45
N VAL A 80 -1.30 13.45 -15.01
CA VAL A 80 -2.55 12.99 -14.41
C VAL A 80 -3.59 12.76 -15.49
N HIS A 81 -4.03 11.52 -15.68
CA HIS A 81 -4.87 11.13 -16.82
C HIS A 81 -6.35 11.47 -16.66
N PHE A 82 -6.82 11.64 -15.42
CA PHE A 82 -8.20 12.02 -15.10
C PHE A 82 -8.26 12.67 -13.71
N LYS A 83 -9.28 13.48 -13.51
CA LYS A 83 -9.66 13.95 -12.18
C LYS A 83 -10.64 12.95 -11.57
N ARG A 84 -10.38 12.52 -10.32
CA ARG A 84 -11.23 11.57 -9.60
C ARG A 84 -12.62 12.15 -9.42
N PRO A 85 -13.70 11.39 -9.71
CA PRO A 85 -15.08 11.80 -9.41
C PRO A 85 -15.27 12.13 -7.93
N ALA A 86 -16.05 13.16 -7.63
CA ALA A 86 -16.24 13.67 -6.27
C ALA A 86 -16.83 12.62 -5.30
N GLU A 87 -17.70 11.74 -5.79
CA GLU A 87 -18.27 10.64 -5.03
C GLU A 87 -17.23 9.62 -4.53
N LEU A 88 -16.08 9.52 -5.22
CA LEU A 88 -14.94 8.68 -4.83
C LEU A 88 -13.90 9.42 -3.98
N ALA A 89 -14.13 10.71 -3.67
CA ALA A 89 -13.24 11.54 -2.87
C ALA A 89 -13.78 11.82 -1.47
N THR A 90 -14.97 11.33 -1.13
CA THR A 90 -15.59 11.50 0.20
C THR A 90 -14.87 10.69 1.28
N ASP A 91 -15.07 11.05 2.54
CA ASP A 91 -14.53 10.30 3.68
C ASP A 91 -15.04 8.86 3.79
N CYS A 92 -16.22 8.60 3.23
CA CYS A 92 -16.84 7.27 3.20
C CYS A 92 -16.47 6.48 1.94
N ALA A 93 -15.81 7.10 0.97
CA ALA A 93 -15.38 6.43 -0.25
C ALA A 93 -14.23 5.47 0.06
N GLY A 94 -14.49 4.18 -0.05
CA GLY A 94 -13.48 3.15 0.17
C GLY A 94 -12.45 3.10 -0.96
N THR A 95 -11.26 2.63 -0.63
CA THR A 95 -10.16 2.42 -1.58
C THR A 95 -10.58 1.54 -2.77
N ASN A 96 -11.49 0.60 -2.57
CA ASN A 96 -12.00 -0.29 -3.62
C ASN A 96 -12.56 0.48 -4.82
N GLY A 97 -13.43 1.47 -4.59
CA GLY A 97 -14.02 2.27 -5.66
C GLY A 97 -12.97 3.05 -6.45
N VAL A 98 -11.95 3.56 -5.78
CA VAL A 98 -10.83 4.29 -6.42
C VAL A 98 -10.01 3.36 -7.33
N LEU A 99 -9.72 2.15 -6.88
CA LEU A 99 -8.96 1.16 -7.66
C LEU A 99 -9.75 0.69 -8.89
N LEU A 100 -11.04 0.39 -8.72
CA LEU A 100 -11.90 -0.04 -9.81
C LEU A 100 -12.08 1.07 -10.87
N HIS A 101 -12.31 2.30 -10.43
CA HIS A 101 -12.41 3.45 -11.35
C HIS A 101 -11.14 3.63 -12.20
N ALA A 102 -9.97 3.54 -11.57
CA ALA A 102 -8.70 3.63 -12.29
C ALA A 102 -8.53 2.49 -13.30
N LEU A 103 -8.79 1.24 -12.90
CA LEU A 103 -8.73 0.08 -13.79
C LEU A 103 -9.65 0.24 -14.99
N GLU A 104 -10.92 0.60 -14.76
CA GLU A 104 -11.91 0.81 -15.83
C GLU A 104 -11.48 1.91 -16.80
N PHE A 105 -10.89 3.00 -16.29
CA PHE A 105 -10.40 4.08 -17.13
C PHE A 105 -9.38 3.60 -18.16
N TYR A 106 -8.40 2.78 -17.73
CA TYR A 106 -7.38 2.25 -18.63
C TYR A 106 -7.91 1.11 -19.50
N GLU A 107 -8.81 0.27 -19.02
CA GLU A 107 -9.43 -0.80 -19.79
C GLU A 107 -10.29 -0.25 -20.95
N LYS A 108 -10.98 0.86 -20.76
CA LYS A 108 -11.71 1.58 -21.85
C LYS A 108 -10.78 2.09 -22.94
N GLN A 109 -9.47 2.22 -22.66
CA GLN A 109 -8.43 2.55 -23.64
C GLN A 109 -7.76 1.29 -24.25
N GLY A 110 -8.30 0.10 -24.00
CA GLY A 110 -7.78 -1.16 -24.52
C GLY A 110 -6.58 -1.74 -23.75
N ARG A 111 -6.21 -1.15 -22.61
CA ARG A 111 -5.12 -1.64 -21.76
C ARG A 111 -5.64 -2.72 -20.80
N LYS A 112 -4.86 -3.79 -20.62
CA LYS A 112 -5.17 -4.87 -19.67
C LYS A 112 -4.02 -5.05 -18.71
N TYR A 113 -4.35 -5.22 -17.43
CA TYR A 113 -3.37 -5.40 -16.37
C TYR A 113 -3.64 -6.69 -15.60
N ASP A 114 -2.57 -7.42 -15.31
CA ASP A 114 -2.63 -8.65 -14.50
C ASP A 114 -2.77 -8.30 -13.03
N VAL A 115 -2.07 -7.25 -12.60
CA VAL A 115 -2.09 -6.77 -11.21
C VAL A 115 -2.21 -5.26 -11.13
N VAL A 116 -2.82 -4.82 -10.04
CA VAL A 116 -2.77 -3.45 -9.53
C VAL A 116 -1.80 -3.39 -8.37
N VAL A 117 -0.83 -2.48 -8.44
CA VAL A 117 0.02 -2.15 -7.29
C VAL A 117 -0.48 -0.84 -6.68
N LEU A 118 -1.04 -0.93 -5.48
CA LEU A 118 -1.47 0.25 -4.72
C LEU A 118 -0.31 0.73 -3.84
N LEU A 119 0.09 1.99 -4.01
CA LEU A 119 1.10 2.66 -3.21
C LEU A 119 0.48 3.89 -2.53
N GLN A 120 0.33 3.85 -1.21
CA GLN A 120 -0.19 5.00 -0.48
C GLN A 120 0.89 6.09 -0.32
N PRO A 121 0.58 7.37 -0.57
CA PRO A 121 1.52 8.48 -0.35
C PRO A 121 2.02 8.59 1.08
N THR A 122 1.21 8.14 2.04
CA THR A 122 1.49 8.23 3.48
C THR A 122 2.64 7.35 3.96
N SER A 123 3.12 6.40 3.13
CA SER A 123 4.24 5.52 3.45
C SER A 123 5.46 5.86 2.57
N PRO A 124 6.21 6.96 2.86
CA PRO A 124 7.27 7.45 1.97
C PRO A 124 8.53 6.59 1.97
N PHE A 125 8.79 5.81 3.02
CA PHE A 125 10.07 5.10 3.25
C PHE A 125 10.11 3.69 2.64
N ARG A 126 9.33 3.46 1.63
CA ARG A 126 9.28 2.22 0.86
C ARG A 126 10.55 2.06 0.01
N GLU A 127 11.33 1.04 0.28
CA GLU A 127 12.51 0.72 -0.52
C GLU A 127 12.15 0.07 -1.86
N THR A 128 12.95 0.37 -2.88
CA THR A 128 12.87 -0.29 -4.19
C THR A 128 12.98 -1.81 -4.07
N LYS A 129 13.86 -2.30 -3.19
CA LYS A 129 14.05 -3.73 -2.93
C LYS A 129 12.75 -4.36 -2.42
N SER A 130 12.17 -3.80 -1.37
CA SER A 130 10.93 -4.27 -0.76
C SER A 130 9.78 -4.33 -1.76
N LEU A 131 9.69 -3.30 -2.60
CA LEU A 131 8.67 -3.21 -3.64
C LEU A 131 8.82 -4.33 -4.70
N LYS A 132 10.04 -4.56 -5.19
CA LYS A 132 10.33 -5.62 -6.16
C LYS A 132 10.13 -7.01 -5.59
N GLU A 133 10.54 -7.23 -4.33
CA GLU A 133 10.36 -8.51 -3.62
C GLU A 133 8.87 -8.81 -3.37
N ALA A 134 8.09 -7.82 -2.95
CA ALA A 134 6.63 -7.98 -2.77
C ALA A 134 5.94 -8.36 -4.08
N VAL A 135 6.29 -7.69 -5.20
CA VAL A 135 5.78 -8.04 -6.54
C VAL A 135 6.21 -9.46 -6.94
N ALA A 136 7.45 -9.86 -6.65
CA ALA A 136 7.96 -11.19 -6.98
C ALA A 136 7.27 -12.34 -6.20
N LEU A 137 6.65 -12.04 -5.05
CA LEU A 137 5.85 -13.00 -4.28
C LEU A 137 4.46 -13.26 -4.87
N TYR A 138 4.01 -12.42 -5.80
CA TYR A 138 2.72 -12.59 -6.43
C TYR A 138 2.72 -13.80 -7.37
N THR A 139 1.66 -14.58 -7.30
CA THR A 139 1.34 -15.69 -8.20
C THR A 139 -0.15 -15.64 -8.56
N SER A 140 -0.54 -16.11 -9.73
CA SER A 140 -1.93 -16.00 -10.22
C SER A 140 -2.96 -16.74 -9.35
N ASP A 141 -2.51 -17.63 -8.47
CA ASP A 141 -3.36 -18.39 -7.56
C ASP A 141 -3.66 -17.67 -6.24
N ILE A 142 -3.06 -16.48 -6.00
CA ILE A 142 -3.33 -15.65 -4.83
C ILE A 142 -4.07 -14.37 -5.22
N ASP A 143 -4.86 -13.83 -4.28
CA ASP A 143 -5.63 -12.61 -4.51
C ASP A 143 -4.79 -11.35 -4.30
N MET A 144 -3.88 -11.37 -3.32
CA MET A 144 -3.09 -10.20 -2.96
C MET A 144 -1.79 -10.57 -2.25
N VAL A 145 -0.72 -9.84 -2.54
CA VAL A 145 0.44 -9.68 -1.64
C VAL A 145 0.33 -8.33 -0.97
N VAL A 146 0.50 -8.28 0.34
CA VAL A 146 0.42 -7.04 1.12
C VAL A 146 1.61 -6.92 2.06
N SER A 147 2.17 -5.72 2.14
CA SER A 147 3.20 -5.43 3.12
C SER A 147 2.62 -5.31 4.53
N VAL A 148 3.33 -5.90 5.47
CA VAL A 148 2.94 -5.98 6.88
C VAL A 148 4.14 -5.70 7.77
N LYS A 149 3.87 -5.31 9.01
CA LYS A 149 4.83 -5.38 10.11
C LYS A 149 4.28 -6.28 11.24
N GLU A 150 5.13 -6.73 12.14
CA GLU A 150 4.66 -7.43 13.34
C GLU A 150 3.85 -6.44 14.20
N ALA A 151 2.64 -6.80 14.56
CA ALA A 151 1.75 -5.91 15.30
C ALA A 151 2.32 -5.53 16.68
N ALA A 152 2.26 -4.26 17.02
CA ALA A 152 2.72 -3.76 18.32
C ALA A 152 1.85 -4.30 19.47
N THR A 153 0.56 -4.50 19.21
CA THR A 153 -0.39 -5.13 20.11
C THR A 153 -0.78 -6.52 19.61
N ASN A 154 -1.12 -7.42 20.54
CA ASN A 154 -1.42 -8.80 20.21
C ASN A 154 -2.76 -9.21 20.85
N PRO A 155 -3.76 -9.65 20.06
CA PRO A 155 -5.10 -9.98 20.56
C PRO A 155 -5.12 -11.16 21.53
N TYR A 156 -4.07 -11.98 21.55
CA TYR A 156 -3.93 -13.09 22.50
C TYR A 156 -3.25 -12.71 23.80
N TYR A 157 -2.68 -11.49 23.90
CA TYR A 157 -1.81 -11.14 25.03
C TYR A 157 -2.17 -9.78 25.66
N ASN A 158 -2.30 -8.71 24.88
CA ASN A 158 -2.43 -7.35 25.41
C ASN A 158 -3.43 -6.45 24.66
N SER A 159 -4.32 -7.04 23.86
CA SER A 159 -5.48 -6.36 23.30
C SER A 159 -6.75 -6.90 23.96
N PHE A 160 -7.62 -5.99 24.40
CA PHE A 160 -8.83 -6.33 25.15
C PHE A 160 -10.03 -5.72 24.44
N GLU A 161 -11.16 -6.36 24.58
CA GLU A 161 -12.48 -5.86 24.17
C GLU A 161 -13.31 -5.61 25.42
N GLU A 162 -14.27 -4.69 25.34
CA GLU A 162 -15.22 -4.41 26.42
C GLU A 162 -16.43 -5.33 26.28
N ASP A 163 -16.78 -6.03 27.35
CA ASP A 163 -17.97 -6.85 27.40
C ASP A 163 -19.25 -6.03 27.72
N ALA A 164 -20.39 -6.71 27.81
CA ALA A 164 -21.69 -6.07 28.08
C ALA A 164 -21.79 -5.39 29.46
N GLU A 165 -20.89 -5.70 30.40
CA GLU A 165 -20.83 -5.14 31.75
C GLU A 165 -19.79 -4.00 31.83
N GLY A 166 -19.08 -3.68 30.75
CA GLY A 166 -18.02 -2.67 30.72
C GLY A 166 -16.69 -3.17 31.27
N LEU A 167 -16.48 -4.48 31.36
CA LEU A 167 -15.24 -5.08 31.81
C LEU A 167 -14.35 -5.48 30.62
N LEU A 168 -13.03 -5.39 30.80
CA LEU A 168 -12.07 -5.77 29.77
C LEU A 168 -11.83 -7.28 29.78
N VAL A 169 -12.05 -7.90 28.63
CA VAL A 169 -11.77 -9.31 28.36
C VAL A 169 -10.75 -9.43 27.23
N ILE A 170 -9.89 -10.45 27.28
CA ILE A 170 -8.89 -10.66 26.21
C ILE A 170 -9.59 -10.83 24.85
N SER A 171 -9.09 -10.15 23.82
CA SER A 171 -9.75 -10.12 22.51
C SER A 171 -9.76 -11.48 21.79
N LYS A 172 -8.73 -12.32 22.02
CA LYS A 172 -8.63 -13.64 21.40
C LYS A 172 -7.91 -14.65 22.31
N GLY A 173 -8.38 -15.89 22.31
CA GLY A 173 -7.81 -16.95 23.16
C GLY A 173 -8.48 -17.01 24.54
N ASP A 174 -7.81 -17.63 25.51
CA ASP A 174 -8.33 -17.93 26.85
C ASP A 174 -7.68 -17.06 27.94
N GLY A 175 -6.80 -16.13 27.60
CA GLY A 175 -6.12 -15.26 28.54
C GLY A 175 -4.97 -15.91 29.35
N THR A 176 -4.55 -17.10 28.98
CA THR A 176 -3.48 -17.83 29.71
C THR A 176 -2.06 -17.45 29.28
N ILE A 177 -1.90 -16.63 28.23
CA ILE A 177 -0.59 -16.20 27.74
C ILE A 177 -0.07 -15.03 28.59
N GLU A 178 1.01 -15.28 29.32
CA GLU A 178 1.61 -14.31 30.24
C GLU A 178 2.77 -13.51 29.63
N ARG A 179 3.40 -14.02 28.55
CA ARG A 179 4.57 -13.38 27.93
C ARG A 179 4.35 -13.19 26.42
N ARG A 180 4.75 -12.05 25.91
CA ARG A 180 4.62 -11.70 24.48
C ARG A 180 5.23 -12.74 23.54
N GLN A 181 6.39 -13.30 23.91
CA GLN A 181 7.09 -14.28 23.07
C GLN A 181 6.36 -15.62 22.97
N ASP A 182 5.44 -15.92 23.88
CA ASP A 182 4.63 -17.16 23.88
C ASP A 182 3.34 -16.99 23.05
N ALA A 183 2.98 -15.75 22.72
CA ALA A 183 1.82 -15.45 21.88
C ALA A 183 2.11 -15.75 20.39
N PRO A 184 1.11 -16.24 19.64
CA PRO A 184 1.23 -16.33 18.19
C PRO A 184 1.55 -14.98 17.57
N LYS A 185 2.41 -14.95 16.54
CA LYS A 185 2.70 -13.71 15.81
C LYS A 185 1.45 -13.20 15.10
N VAL A 186 1.21 -11.91 15.23
CA VAL A 186 0.12 -11.19 14.58
C VAL A 186 0.72 -10.12 13.67
N TRP A 187 0.11 -9.92 12.52
CA TRP A 187 0.59 -9.02 11.49
C TRP A 187 -0.42 -7.91 11.25
N GLU A 188 0.04 -6.68 11.15
CA GLU A 188 -0.79 -5.55 10.74
C GLU A 188 -0.36 -5.04 9.36
N PHE A 189 -1.32 -4.62 8.54
CA PHE A 189 -1.04 -3.97 7.28
C PHE A 189 -0.40 -2.60 7.56
N ASN A 190 0.75 -2.34 6.95
CA ASN A 190 1.49 -1.11 7.18
C ASN A 190 1.21 0.01 6.14
N GLY A 191 0.19 -0.18 5.29
CA GLY A 191 -0.22 0.82 4.31
C GLY A 191 0.71 0.99 3.11
N SER A 192 1.86 0.30 3.06
CA SER A 192 2.93 0.62 2.13
C SER A 192 2.76 0.02 0.74
N ILE A 193 2.61 -1.31 0.62
CA ILE A 193 2.62 -2.02 -0.66
C ILE A 193 1.47 -3.02 -0.71
N TYR A 194 0.62 -2.92 -1.76
CA TYR A 194 -0.41 -3.90 -2.06
C TYR A 194 -0.27 -4.31 -3.52
N VAL A 195 -0.05 -5.59 -3.79
CA VAL A 195 -0.01 -6.18 -5.14
C VAL A 195 -1.26 -7.02 -5.29
N ILE A 196 -2.21 -6.54 -6.06
CA ILE A 196 -3.59 -7.04 -6.08
C ILE A 196 -3.89 -7.66 -7.44
N ASN A 197 -4.43 -8.87 -7.45
CA ASN A 197 -4.96 -9.52 -8.65
C ASN A 197 -6.10 -8.68 -9.23
N SER A 198 -5.93 -8.15 -10.45
CA SER A 198 -6.89 -7.23 -11.07
C SER A 198 -8.23 -7.89 -11.36
N THR A 199 -8.23 -9.17 -11.75
CA THR A 199 -9.44 -9.95 -12.03
C THR A 199 -10.23 -10.19 -10.74
N ARG A 200 -9.56 -10.64 -9.69
CA ARG A 200 -10.19 -10.89 -8.39
C ARG A 200 -10.74 -9.61 -7.76
N LEU A 201 -9.99 -8.51 -7.90
CA LEU A 201 -10.46 -7.19 -7.44
C LEU A 201 -11.80 -6.81 -8.09
N LYS A 202 -11.94 -7.03 -9.40
CA LYS A 202 -13.19 -6.74 -10.13
C LYS A 202 -14.33 -7.69 -9.77
N GLU A 203 -14.03 -8.96 -9.53
CA GLU A 203 -15.05 -9.99 -9.24
C GLU A 203 -15.65 -9.85 -7.84
N VAL A 204 -14.82 -9.65 -6.83
CA VAL A 204 -15.26 -9.74 -5.42
C VAL A 204 -15.03 -8.46 -4.62
N GLY A 205 -14.23 -7.53 -5.12
CA GLY A 205 -13.83 -6.32 -4.41
C GLY A 205 -12.75 -6.54 -3.35
N LEU A 206 -12.07 -5.46 -2.96
CA LEU A 206 -10.89 -5.48 -2.10
C LEU A 206 -11.14 -6.15 -0.74
N SER A 207 -12.28 -5.89 -0.12
CA SER A 207 -12.61 -6.42 1.22
C SER A 207 -12.91 -7.92 1.27
N LYS A 208 -13.15 -8.54 0.12
CA LYS A 208 -13.46 -9.98 0.02
C LYS A 208 -12.30 -10.82 -0.50
N LEU A 209 -11.15 -10.19 -0.76
CA LEU A 209 -9.93 -10.93 -1.07
C LEU A 209 -9.51 -11.73 0.16
N ASN A 210 -9.20 -13.01 0.01
CA ASN A 210 -8.93 -13.91 1.13
C ASN A 210 -7.67 -14.76 0.96
N ARG A 211 -7.14 -14.94 -0.24
CA ARG A 211 -5.86 -15.59 -0.49
C ARG A 211 -4.75 -14.56 -0.47
N ILE A 212 -4.40 -14.13 0.75
CA ILE A 212 -3.47 -13.02 0.98
C ILE A 212 -2.12 -13.56 1.45
N ARG A 213 -1.05 -13.15 0.77
CA ARG A 213 0.33 -13.42 1.17
C ARG A 213 0.95 -12.16 1.76
N LYS A 214 1.64 -12.32 2.89
CA LYS A 214 2.34 -11.21 3.51
C LYS A 214 3.74 -11.01 2.94
N TYR A 215 4.18 -9.77 2.86
CA TYR A 215 5.57 -9.33 2.77
C TYR A 215 5.93 -8.56 4.03
N VAL A 216 6.91 -9.05 4.81
CA VAL A 216 7.24 -8.44 6.11
C VAL A 216 8.24 -7.31 5.91
N MET A 217 7.90 -6.13 6.44
CA MET A 217 8.78 -4.96 6.51
C MET A 217 9.09 -4.65 7.98
N ASP A 218 10.21 -4.00 8.23
CA ASP A 218 10.55 -3.49 9.56
C ASP A 218 9.76 -2.21 9.92
N ASP A 219 9.86 -1.77 11.16
CA ASP A 219 9.13 -0.62 11.68
C ASP A 219 9.55 0.69 11.00
N LEU A 220 10.82 0.84 10.64
CA LEU A 220 11.36 2.06 10.04
C LEU A 220 10.75 2.31 8.64
N HIS A 221 10.73 1.26 7.80
CA HIS A 221 10.15 1.30 6.46
C HIS A 221 8.62 1.17 6.45
N SER A 222 8.02 0.95 7.64
CA SER A 222 6.57 0.83 7.85
C SER A 222 5.94 2.08 8.46
N ILE A 223 6.62 3.21 8.49
CA ILE A 223 6.05 4.47 8.97
C ILE A 223 4.94 4.91 8.03
N ASP A 224 3.75 5.10 8.58
CA ASP A 224 2.56 5.63 7.93
C ASP A 224 2.24 7.00 8.51
N ILE A 225 2.19 8.04 7.68
CA ILE A 225 2.05 9.43 8.11
C ILE A 225 0.58 9.81 8.12
N ASP A 226 -0.08 9.74 9.29
CA ASP A 226 -1.47 10.12 9.48
C ASP A 226 -1.68 11.36 10.35
N SER A 227 -0.75 11.61 11.27
CA SER A 227 -0.78 12.72 12.21
C SER A 227 0.49 13.58 12.12
N MET A 228 0.45 14.76 12.77
CA MET A 228 1.66 15.59 12.90
C MET A 228 2.75 14.90 13.72
N PHE A 229 2.39 13.98 14.63
CA PHE A 229 3.38 13.18 15.33
C PHE A 229 4.16 12.28 14.37
N ASP A 230 3.47 11.58 13.46
CA ASP A 230 4.10 10.73 12.45
C ASP A 230 4.95 11.57 11.50
N TRP A 231 4.49 12.80 11.17
CA TRP A 231 5.24 13.74 10.36
C TRP A 231 6.59 14.09 11.00
N TYR A 232 6.60 14.46 12.28
CA TYR A 232 7.84 14.77 13.02
C TYR A 232 8.74 13.54 13.14
N MET A 233 8.17 12.36 13.32
CA MET A 233 8.93 11.11 13.32
C MET A 233 9.59 10.88 11.96
N ALA A 234 8.87 11.10 10.86
CA ALA A 234 9.41 10.97 9.51
C ALA A 234 10.55 11.98 9.24
N GLU A 235 10.38 13.25 9.62
CA GLU A 235 11.45 14.27 9.52
C GLU A 235 12.68 13.85 10.33
N LYS A 236 12.48 13.31 11.53
CA LYS A 236 13.57 12.86 12.39
C LYS A 236 14.31 11.67 11.80
N VAL A 237 13.61 10.70 11.22
CA VAL A 237 14.21 9.54 10.56
C VAL A 237 15.12 9.99 9.41
N ILE A 238 14.65 10.89 8.55
CA ILE A 238 15.44 11.41 7.43
C ILE A 238 16.67 12.19 7.96
N SER A 239 16.46 13.12 8.91
CA SER A 239 17.53 13.96 9.43
C SER A 239 18.61 13.17 10.21
N SER A 240 18.27 11.97 10.67
CA SER A 240 19.19 11.08 11.37
C SER A 240 19.91 10.08 10.43
N HIS A 241 19.71 10.20 9.10
CA HIS A 241 20.27 9.31 8.08
C HIS A 241 20.01 7.81 8.36
N LEU A 242 18.88 7.49 8.99
CA LEU A 242 18.47 6.12 9.24
C LEU A 242 17.92 5.44 7.98
N ILE A 243 17.53 6.23 6.98
CA ILE A 243 17.10 5.79 5.65
C ILE A 243 17.99 6.50 4.63
N GLU A 244 18.55 5.75 3.69
CA GLU A 244 19.23 6.29 2.52
C GLU A 244 18.17 6.85 1.54
N ASN A 245 18.38 8.08 1.07
CA ASN A 245 17.49 8.78 0.12
C ASN A 245 17.67 8.28 -1.31
#